data_22d997fe598c17e1ae6ddb03dd19a440
#
_entry.id   22d997fe598c17e1ae6ddb03dd19a440
#
_cell.length_a   1.000
_cell.length_b   1.000
_cell.length_c   1.000
_cell.angle_alpha   90.00
_cell.angle_beta   90.00
_cell.angle_gamma   90.00
#
_symmetry.space_group_name_H-M   'P 1'
#
loop_
_entity.id
_entity.type
_entity.pdbx_description
1 polymer ?
#
loop_
_entity_poly.entity_id
_entity_poly.type
_entity_poly.pdbx_seq_one_letter_code
_entity_poly.pdbx_strand_id
1 'polypeptide(L)'
;MQTPDFHLKYVIVDDDEIDRAAVEVEAAKFSFLHKIASCGNPVEALEIIAHSKPDVIFLDIEMPGISGIDFLRKKIHTTALPVLVTSHPEFALEGFELDAFDYLLKPVSSERFAACASRLRDFFQMRMKAYAFDTEQENNFIIIKQGYDKYKIAISDILY
;
A
#
# COMPACT_ATOMS: atom_id res chain seq x y z
N MET A 1 20.00 -18.87 -2.60
CA MET A 1 18.67 -18.50 -3.14
C MET A 1 18.53 -16.99 -3.09
N GLN A 2 18.62 -16.33 -4.21
CA GLN A 2 18.36 -14.89 -4.28
C GLN A 2 16.83 -14.72 -4.14
N THR A 3 16.40 -14.07 -3.05
CA THR A 3 15.05 -13.57 -2.99
C THR A 3 14.83 -12.60 -4.14
N PRO A 4 13.75 -12.69 -4.91
CA PRO A 4 13.49 -11.72 -5.95
C PRO A 4 13.57 -10.32 -5.37
N ASP A 5 14.12 -9.41 -6.13
CA ASP A 5 14.27 -8.00 -5.76
C ASP A 5 12.87 -7.44 -5.43
N PHE A 6 12.56 -7.40 -4.13
CA PHE A 6 11.27 -6.98 -3.61
C PHE A 6 11.33 -5.49 -3.30
N HIS A 7 10.54 -4.72 -4.02
CA HIS A 7 10.50 -3.27 -3.88
C HIS A 7 9.06 -2.78 -3.71
N LEU A 8 8.85 -1.93 -2.71
CA LEU A 8 7.60 -1.21 -2.50
C LEU A 8 7.81 0.27 -2.79
N LYS A 9 7.02 0.82 -3.68
CA LYS A 9 7.01 2.25 -3.99
C LYS A 9 6.13 2.98 -3.00
N TYR A 10 6.61 4.09 -2.44
CA TYR A 10 5.82 4.88 -1.51
C TYR A 10 5.78 6.37 -1.85
N VAL A 11 4.70 7.01 -1.43
CA VAL A 11 4.50 8.45 -1.46
C VAL A 11 4.26 8.94 -0.04
N ILE A 12 4.78 10.10 0.30
CA ILE A 12 4.49 10.79 1.57
C ILE A 12 3.61 12.00 1.25
N VAL A 13 2.54 12.17 2.04
CA VAL A 13 1.63 13.31 1.94
C VAL A 13 1.47 13.94 3.32
N ASP A 14 2.10 15.09 3.51
CA ASP A 14 2.11 15.84 4.77
C ASP A 14 2.49 17.29 4.46
N ASP A 15 1.78 18.26 4.98
CA ASP A 15 2.06 19.68 4.74
C ASP A 15 3.31 20.19 5.47
N ASP A 16 3.78 19.49 6.51
CA ASP A 16 5.00 19.83 7.25
C ASP A 16 6.23 19.14 6.64
N GLU A 17 7.17 19.95 6.17
CA GLU A 17 8.41 19.49 5.54
C GLU A 17 9.29 18.68 6.52
N ILE A 18 9.33 19.06 7.79
CA ILE A 18 10.13 18.38 8.82
C ILE A 18 9.56 17.00 9.09
N ASP A 19 8.24 16.89 9.18
CA ASP A 19 7.57 15.61 9.38
C ASP A 19 7.75 14.67 8.18
N ARG A 20 7.70 15.21 6.94
CA ARG A 20 8.03 14.43 5.76
C ARG A 20 9.46 13.90 5.79
N ALA A 21 10.42 14.76 6.14
CA ALA A 21 11.82 14.37 6.25
C ALA A 21 12.03 13.27 7.31
N ALA A 22 11.33 13.34 8.43
CA ALA A 22 11.39 12.31 9.47
C ALA A 22 10.94 10.94 8.96
N VAL A 23 9.86 10.87 8.21
CA VAL A 23 9.38 9.62 7.58
C VAL A 23 10.39 9.12 6.55
N GLU A 24 10.96 10.01 5.73
CA GLU A 24 11.98 9.64 4.73
C GLU A 24 13.22 9.01 5.37
N VAL A 25 13.70 9.59 6.47
CA VAL A 25 14.86 9.09 7.21
C VAL A 25 14.60 7.66 7.71
N GLU A 26 13.43 7.41 8.27
CA GLU A 26 13.07 6.08 8.74
C GLU A 26 12.91 5.09 7.58
N ALA A 27 12.23 5.48 6.53
CA ALA A 27 12.02 4.63 5.35
C ALA A 27 13.34 4.26 4.64
N ALA A 28 14.31 5.18 4.62
CA ALA A 28 15.62 4.94 3.99
C ALA A 28 16.42 3.83 4.65
N LYS A 29 16.09 3.43 5.88
CA LYS A 29 16.72 2.30 6.57
C LYS A 29 16.31 0.94 5.99
N PHE A 30 15.28 0.89 5.16
CA PHE A 30 14.74 -0.33 4.59
C PHE A 30 14.94 -0.35 3.07
N SER A 31 15.81 -1.25 2.60
CA SER A 31 16.18 -1.33 1.19
C SER A 31 15.02 -1.63 0.24
N PHE A 32 13.95 -2.23 0.74
CA PHE A 32 12.77 -2.54 -0.06
C PHE A 32 11.78 -1.38 -0.21
N LEU A 33 11.96 -0.27 0.53
CA LEU A 33 11.11 0.92 0.43
C LEU A 33 11.74 1.95 -0.51
N HIS A 34 11.06 2.27 -1.60
CA HIS A 34 11.51 3.21 -2.63
C HIS A 34 10.59 4.41 -2.72
N LYS A 35 11.13 5.59 -2.43
CA LYS A 35 10.37 6.83 -2.50
C LYS A 35 10.07 7.22 -3.94
N ILE A 36 8.80 7.47 -4.24
CA ILE A 36 8.36 8.09 -5.49
C ILE A 36 8.32 9.61 -5.32
N ALA A 37 7.64 10.09 -4.28
CA ALA A 37 7.43 11.51 -4.04
C ALA A 37 7.18 11.81 -2.57
N SER A 38 7.43 13.06 -2.21
CA SER A 38 7.11 13.65 -0.91
C SER A 38 6.35 14.94 -1.17
N CYS A 39 5.06 14.94 -0.88
CA CYS A 39 4.11 15.99 -1.27
C CYS A 39 3.63 16.77 -0.05
N GLY A 40 3.71 18.09 -0.12
CA GLY A 40 3.14 19.00 0.88
C GLY A 40 1.68 19.37 0.63
N ASN A 41 1.08 18.87 -0.45
CA ASN A 41 -0.24 19.25 -0.90
C ASN A 41 -1.02 17.98 -1.34
N PRO A 42 -2.21 17.75 -0.79
CA PRO A 42 -3.01 16.57 -1.14
C PRO A 42 -3.49 16.56 -2.60
N VAL A 43 -3.67 17.71 -3.24
CA VAL A 43 -4.06 17.79 -4.66
C VAL A 43 -2.94 17.29 -5.56
N GLU A 44 -1.70 17.76 -5.31
CA GLU A 44 -0.50 17.28 -6.01
C GLU A 44 -0.32 15.76 -5.80
N ALA A 45 -0.53 15.29 -4.57
CA ALA A 45 -0.44 13.88 -4.24
C ALA A 45 -1.39 13.01 -5.05
N LEU A 46 -2.63 13.47 -5.28
CA LEU A 46 -3.62 12.77 -6.09
C LEU A 46 -3.14 12.51 -7.51
N GLU A 47 -2.55 13.52 -8.15
CA GLU A 47 -2.00 13.40 -9.49
C GLU A 47 -0.84 12.39 -9.55
N ILE A 48 0.07 12.49 -8.59
CA ILE A 48 1.22 11.58 -8.49
C ILE A 48 0.76 10.15 -8.25
N ILE A 49 -0.18 9.93 -7.34
CA ILE A 49 -0.72 8.60 -7.03
C ILE A 49 -1.39 7.98 -8.26
N ALA A 50 -2.17 8.76 -8.99
CA ALA A 50 -2.86 8.29 -10.19
C ALA A 50 -1.89 7.82 -11.29
N HIS A 51 -0.76 8.51 -11.46
CA HIS A 51 0.22 8.20 -12.49
C HIS A 51 1.25 7.15 -12.08
N SER A 52 1.73 7.21 -10.84
CA SER A 52 2.82 6.36 -10.35
C SER A 52 2.38 5.04 -9.75
N LYS A 53 1.12 4.95 -9.33
CA LYS A 53 0.53 3.76 -8.68
C LYS A 53 1.44 3.22 -7.56
N PRO A 54 1.63 3.98 -6.46
CA PRO A 54 2.45 3.54 -5.35
C PRO A 54 1.82 2.33 -4.64
N ASP A 55 2.64 1.59 -3.91
CA ASP A 55 2.20 0.48 -3.08
C ASP A 55 1.75 0.95 -1.69
N VAL A 56 2.37 2.02 -1.19
CA VAL A 56 2.13 2.57 0.14
C VAL A 56 2.01 4.08 0.09
N ILE A 57 1.10 4.64 0.87
CA ILE A 57 0.97 6.09 1.08
C ILE A 57 1.12 6.36 2.58
N PHE A 58 2.15 7.12 2.95
CA PHE A 58 2.26 7.69 4.30
C PHE A 58 1.53 9.02 4.32
N LEU A 59 0.45 9.11 5.07
CA LEU A 59 -0.54 10.16 4.97
C LEU A 59 -0.77 10.84 6.33
N ASP A 60 -0.53 12.16 6.40
CA ASP A 60 -0.94 12.94 7.56
C ASP A 60 -2.46 13.18 7.57
N ILE A 61 -3.03 13.21 8.76
CA ILE A 61 -4.46 13.49 8.95
C ILE A 61 -4.75 14.99 8.87
N GLU A 62 -3.91 15.80 9.49
CA GLU A 62 -4.11 17.25 9.53
C GLU A 62 -3.36 17.97 8.40
N MET A 63 -4.11 18.32 7.38
CA MET A 63 -3.61 19.13 6.26
C MET A 63 -4.61 20.23 5.91
N PRO A 64 -4.15 21.41 5.50
CA PRO A 64 -5.04 22.47 5.03
C PRO A 64 -5.87 22.04 3.81
N GLY A 65 -7.16 22.30 3.86
CA GLY A 65 -8.10 22.01 2.77
C GLY A 65 -8.70 20.62 2.84
N ILE A 66 -7.94 19.58 2.57
CA ILE A 66 -8.39 18.17 2.63
C ILE A 66 -7.63 17.44 3.73
N SER A 67 -8.34 16.94 4.74
CA SER A 67 -7.73 16.10 5.77
C SER A 67 -7.34 14.73 5.21
N GLY A 68 -6.40 14.05 5.88
CA GLY A 68 -6.05 12.66 5.53
C GLY A 68 -7.25 11.71 5.62
N ILE A 69 -8.16 11.95 6.57
CA ILE A 69 -9.39 11.19 6.71
C ILE A 69 -10.32 11.41 5.51
N ASP A 70 -10.49 12.66 5.07
CA ASP A 70 -11.28 12.98 3.88
C ASP A 70 -10.63 12.40 2.62
N PHE A 71 -9.31 12.39 2.55
CA PHE A 71 -8.55 11.76 1.48
C PHE A 71 -8.88 10.26 1.38
N LEU A 72 -8.93 9.56 2.52
CA LEU A 72 -9.32 8.15 2.58
C LEU A 72 -10.79 7.94 2.20
N ARG A 73 -11.70 8.79 2.68
CA ARG A 73 -13.14 8.69 2.41
C ARG A 73 -13.49 8.86 0.93
N LYS A 74 -12.75 9.67 0.21
CA LYS A 74 -12.98 9.90 -1.22
C LYS A 74 -12.70 8.68 -2.08
N LYS A 75 -12.26 7.57 -1.48
CA LYS A 75 -11.97 6.31 -2.16
C LYS A 75 -11.28 6.54 -3.49
N ILE A 76 -10.17 7.26 -3.41
CA ILE A 76 -9.32 7.45 -4.57
C ILE A 76 -9.01 6.05 -5.09
N HIS A 77 -9.29 5.81 -6.36
CA HIS A 77 -9.10 4.51 -6.99
C HIS A 77 -7.61 4.15 -7.01
N THR A 78 -7.12 3.74 -5.84
CA THR A 78 -5.75 3.28 -5.67
C THR A 78 -5.75 1.98 -4.91
N THR A 79 -4.85 1.09 -5.27
CA THR A 79 -4.56 -0.14 -4.54
C THR A 79 -3.51 0.07 -3.46
N ALA A 80 -3.01 1.30 -3.31
CA ALA A 80 -2.01 1.64 -2.31
C ALA A 80 -2.55 1.48 -0.89
N LEU A 81 -1.73 0.93 0.00
CA LEU A 81 -2.06 0.81 1.41
C LEU A 81 -1.78 2.13 2.13
N PRO A 82 -2.79 2.73 2.78
CA PRO A 82 -2.58 3.95 3.54
C PRO A 82 -2.02 3.64 4.94
N VAL A 83 -0.94 4.30 5.30
CA VAL A 83 -0.38 4.36 6.65
C VAL A 83 -0.56 5.79 7.15
N LEU A 84 -1.36 5.96 8.20
CA LEU A 84 -1.60 7.28 8.77
C LEU A 84 -0.42 7.68 9.66
N VAL A 85 0.05 8.90 9.51
CA VAL A 85 1.15 9.47 10.31
C VAL A 85 0.68 10.80 10.90
N THR A 86 0.41 10.86 12.19
CA THR A 86 -0.24 12.02 12.80
C THR A 86 0.15 12.22 14.27
N SER A 87 -0.06 13.45 14.76
CA SER A 87 0.07 13.79 16.19
C SER A 87 -1.19 13.49 16.99
N HIS A 88 -2.27 13.03 16.36
CA HIS A 88 -3.60 12.92 16.95
C HIS A 88 -4.02 11.46 17.10
N PRO A 89 -3.82 10.86 18.31
CA PRO A 89 -4.18 9.45 18.56
C PRO A 89 -5.68 9.18 18.52
N GLU A 90 -6.52 10.20 18.70
CA GLU A 90 -7.98 10.10 18.65
C GLU A 90 -8.54 9.68 17.30
N PHE A 91 -7.79 9.88 16.22
CA PHE A 91 -8.21 9.49 14.87
C PHE A 91 -7.86 8.03 14.49
N ALA A 92 -7.18 7.30 15.37
CA ALA A 92 -6.76 5.92 15.08
C ALA A 92 -7.95 5.00 14.74
N LEU A 93 -9.02 5.06 15.53
CA LEU A 93 -10.21 4.24 15.31
C LEU A 93 -10.89 4.56 13.98
N GLU A 94 -11.08 5.84 13.67
CA GLU A 94 -11.65 6.28 12.40
C GLU A 94 -10.79 5.87 11.20
N GLY A 95 -9.46 5.96 11.33
CA GLY A 95 -8.53 5.50 10.31
C GLY A 95 -8.67 4.01 10.00
N PHE A 96 -8.78 3.17 11.03
CA PHE A 96 -8.99 1.73 10.85
C PHE A 96 -10.36 1.40 10.27
N GLU A 97 -11.41 2.12 10.61
CA GLU A 97 -12.73 2.00 10.00
C GLU A 97 -12.71 2.34 8.50
N LEU A 98 -11.75 3.14 8.05
CA LEU A 98 -11.53 3.52 6.66
C LEU A 98 -10.43 2.68 5.96
N ASP A 99 -10.12 1.51 6.51
CA ASP A 99 -9.14 0.57 5.98
C ASP A 99 -7.69 1.08 5.94
N ALA A 100 -7.30 1.93 6.88
CA ALA A 100 -5.89 2.26 7.06
C ALA A 100 -5.11 0.99 7.45
N PHE A 101 -3.98 0.78 6.80
CA PHE A 101 -3.13 -0.38 7.07
C PHE A 101 -2.45 -0.30 8.43
N ASP A 102 -1.98 0.87 8.79
CA ASP A 102 -1.33 1.13 10.08
C ASP A 102 -1.47 2.59 10.48
N TYR A 103 -1.09 2.88 11.70
CA TYR A 103 -1.18 4.19 12.32
C TYR A 103 0.12 4.50 13.07
N LEU A 104 0.85 5.53 12.64
CA LEU A 104 2.08 5.98 13.25
C LEU A 104 1.86 7.32 13.96
N LEU A 105 2.12 7.36 15.27
CA LEU A 105 2.01 8.57 16.05
C LEU A 105 3.30 9.40 15.97
N LYS A 106 3.18 10.69 15.69
CA LYS A 106 4.32 11.63 15.70
C LYS A 106 4.73 11.98 17.16
N PRO A 107 6.02 12.13 17.44
CA PRO A 107 7.17 11.86 16.57
C PRO A 107 7.33 10.37 16.32
N VAL A 108 7.54 9.99 15.09
CA VAL A 108 7.65 8.58 14.70
C VAL A 108 8.95 8.00 15.25
N SER A 109 8.85 7.00 16.11
CA SER A 109 10.02 6.29 16.61
C SER A 109 10.54 5.28 15.60
N SER A 110 11.84 5.04 15.60
CA SER A 110 12.48 4.03 14.74
C SER A 110 11.91 2.64 14.97
N GLU A 111 11.63 2.28 16.23
CA GLU A 111 11.02 1.01 16.62
C GLU A 111 9.63 0.82 16.01
N ARG A 112 8.79 1.85 16.13
CA ARG A 112 7.41 1.79 15.62
C ARG A 112 7.37 1.78 14.10
N PHE A 113 8.25 2.57 13.46
CA PHE A 113 8.38 2.54 12.00
C PHE A 113 8.86 1.18 11.50
N ALA A 114 9.85 0.59 12.15
CA ALA A 114 10.35 -0.74 11.81
C ALA A 114 9.26 -1.82 11.91
N ALA A 115 8.40 -1.76 12.93
CA ALA A 115 7.26 -2.66 13.06
C ALA A 115 6.28 -2.51 11.90
N CYS A 116 5.97 -1.28 11.49
CA CYS A 116 5.13 -1.00 10.31
C CYS A 116 5.78 -1.52 9.03
N ALA A 117 7.06 -1.23 8.80
CA ALA A 117 7.79 -1.68 7.62
C ALA A 117 7.83 -3.21 7.52
N SER A 118 8.03 -3.90 8.63
CA SER A 118 7.99 -5.36 8.69
C SER A 118 6.62 -5.93 8.31
N ARG A 119 5.55 -5.32 8.81
CA ARG A 119 4.18 -5.72 8.47
C ARG A 119 3.86 -5.46 6.99
N LEU A 120 4.31 -4.34 6.44
CA LEU A 120 4.18 -4.04 5.01
C LEU A 120 4.89 -5.10 4.15
N ARG A 121 6.13 -5.41 4.48
CA ARG A 121 6.90 -6.44 3.79
C ARG A 121 6.18 -7.79 3.81
N ASP A 122 5.76 -8.22 4.99
CA ASP A 122 5.10 -9.51 5.16
C ASP A 122 3.78 -9.59 4.38
N PHE A 123 2.98 -8.53 4.42
CA PHE A 123 1.73 -8.41 3.67
C PHE A 123 1.95 -8.55 2.16
N PHE A 124 2.87 -7.78 1.60
CA PHE A 124 3.12 -7.81 0.16
C PHE A 124 3.79 -9.10 -0.30
N GLN A 125 4.66 -9.68 0.51
CA GLN A 125 5.25 -11.00 0.21
C GLN A 125 4.20 -12.10 0.20
N MET A 126 3.28 -12.10 1.15
CA MET A 126 2.15 -13.05 1.15
C MET A 126 1.24 -12.86 -0.07
N ARG A 127 0.96 -11.61 -0.43
CA ARG A 127 0.16 -11.28 -1.60
C ARG A 127 0.81 -11.74 -2.90
N MET A 128 2.12 -11.56 -3.04
CA MET A 128 2.89 -12.04 -4.18
C MET A 128 2.88 -13.57 -4.28
N LYS A 129 3.01 -14.27 -3.17
CA LYS A 129 2.94 -15.74 -3.12
C LYS A 129 1.56 -16.25 -3.51
N ALA A 130 0.50 -15.64 -3.00
CA ALA A 130 -0.88 -15.99 -3.35
C ALA A 130 -1.14 -15.77 -4.84
N TYR A 131 -0.67 -14.65 -5.39
CA TYR A 131 -0.80 -14.35 -6.82
C TYR A 131 -0.03 -15.35 -7.70
N ALA A 132 1.18 -15.70 -7.34
CA ALA A 132 1.97 -16.71 -8.04
C ALA A 132 1.29 -18.09 -8.01
N PHE A 133 0.74 -18.48 -6.86
CA PHE A 133 -0.02 -19.72 -6.71
C PHE A 133 -1.27 -19.74 -7.60
N ASP A 134 -2.05 -18.67 -7.62
CA ASP A 134 -3.23 -18.54 -8.46
C ASP A 134 -2.87 -18.58 -9.95
N THR A 135 -1.76 -17.94 -10.35
CA THR A 135 -1.28 -17.98 -11.72
C THR A 135 -0.82 -19.37 -12.14
N GLU A 136 -0.15 -20.11 -11.27
CA GLU A 136 0.22 -21.51 -11.51
C GLU A 136 -1.02 -22.42 -11.63
N GLN A 137 -2.03 -22.18 -10.81
CA GLN A 137 -3.30 -22.88 -10.91
C GLN A 137 -4.04 -22.54 -12.20
N GLU A 138 -4.06 -21.29 -12.61
CA GLU A 138 -4.69 -20.85 -13.87
C GLU A 138 -4.02 -21.47 -15.11
N ASN A 139 -2.70 -21.61 -15.08
CA ASN A 139 -1.96 -22.25 -16.16
C ASN A 139 -2.26 -23.75 -16.32
N ASN A 140 -2.78 -24.38 -15.28
CA ASN A 140 -3.16 -25.79 -15.28
C ASN A 140 -4.64 -26.04 -15.61
N PHE A 141 -5.38 -24.97 -15.90
CA PHE A 141 -6.81 -25.04 -16.21
C PHE A 141 -7.17 -24.27 -17.45
N ILE A 142 -8.14 -24.77 -18.18
CA ILE A 142 -8.79 -24.05 -19.29
C ILE A 142 -10.16 -23.59 -18.82
N ILE A 143 -10.49 -22.33 -19.05
CA ILE A 143 -11.82 -21.78 -18.77
C ILE A 143 -12.64 -21.83 -20.06
N ILE A 144 -13.67 -22.63 -20.04
CA ILE A 144 -14.66 -22.72 -21.13
C ILE A 144 -15.88 -21.90 -20.74
N LYS A 145 -16.27 -20.97 -21.61
CA LYS A 145 -17.49 -20.18 -21.47
C LYS A 145 -18.57 -20.78 -22.35
N GLN A 146 -19.70 -21.13 -21.76
CA GLN A 146 -20.89 -21.54 -22.49
C GLN A 146 -22.08 -20.72 -22.01
N GLY A 147 -22.46 -19.71 -22.80
CA GLY A 147 -23.47 -18.73 -22.39
C GLY A 147 -22.97 -17.85 -21.23
N TYR A 148 -23.70 -17.84 -20.12
CA TYR A 148 -23.33 -17.14 -18.89
C TYR A 148 -22.51 -18.01 -17.94
N ASP A 149 -22.36 -19.28 -18.20
CA ASP A 149 -21.64 -20.20 -17.35
C ASP A 149 -20.17 -20.31 -17.72
N LYS A 150 -19.32 -20.43 -16.68
CA LYS A 150 -17.88 -20.65 -16.82
C LYS A 150 -17.52 -21.99 -16.20
N TYR A 151 -16.85 -22.82 -16.97
CA TYR A 151 -16.34 -24.11 -16.52
C TYR A 151 -14.83 -24.07 -16.47
N LYS A 152 -14.26 -24.48 -15.33
CA LYS A 152 -12.82 -24.61 -15.13
C LYS A 152 -12.45 -26.08 -15.28
N ILE A 153 -11.69 -26.41 -16.33
CA ILE A 153 -11.29 -27.79 -16.64
C ILE A 153 -9.78 -27.91 -16.46
N ALA A 154 -9.34 -28.86 -15.66
CA ALA A 154 -7.93 -29.15 -15.50
C ALA A 154 -7.31 -29.65 -16.83
N ILE A 155 -6.14 -29.13 -17.18
CA ILE A 155 -5.44 -29.55 -18.41
C ILE A 155 -5.12 -31.05 -18.35
N SER A 156 -4.84 -31.57 -17.17
CA SER A 156 -4.62 -33.01 -16.93
C SER A 156 -5.83 -33.89 -17.36
N ASP A 157 -7.05 -33.33 -17.32
CA ASP A 157 -8.28 -34.07 -17.67
C ASP A 157 -8.54 -34.07 -19.19
N ILE A 158 -7.80 -33.24 -19.95
CA ILE A 158 -7.98 -33.09 -21.38
C ILE A 158 -6.97 -33.93 -22.20
N LEU A 159 -5.83 -34.28 -21.59
CA LEU A 159 -4.71 -34.96 -22.25
C LEU A 159 -4.84 -36.49 -22.33
N TYR A 160 -6.05 -37.00 -22.37
CA TYR A 160 -6.33 -38.42 -22.57
C TYR A 160 -7.36 -38.62 -23.68
#